data_6c3e3bd7829533aa33923a2215bf0486
#
_entry.id   6c3e3bd7829533aa33923a2215bf0486
#
_cell.length_a   1.000
_cell.length_b   1.000
_cell.length_c   1.000
_cell.angle_alpha   90.00
_cell.angle_beta   90.00
_cell.angle_gamma   90.00
#
_symmetry.space_group_name_H-M   'P 1'
#
loop_
_entity.id
_entity.type
_entity.pdbx_description
1 polymer ?
#
loop_
_entity_poly.entity_id
_entity_poly.type
_entity_poly.pdbx_seq_one_letter_code
_entity_poly.pdbx_strand_id
1 'polypeptide(L)'
;MRMDEIGYHHRHDRSFYIDRPNGAGDWLLLVVKSPAYFRINGVDIRTPAKSFIIYTPEYPEYYYPDCDEYYDDWIHFGPDDDELSLIESLDIPLNKPVAISDITDISAIVRNMCYEQYSANINRKFSVDLYFKLLLYKLNEKIIYKTDSVKVNDSVHFEKLLWIRESIYRWPGREWTLDEMAKELSLSRSRFQHLYSDTFGKSVSQDLIQSRIEKASDMLRKSDLTLKDISSICGYNSVSYFIRQFKNETGKTPSEY
;
A
#
# COMPACT_ATOMS: atom_id res chain seq x y z
N MET A 1 -21.26 -6.04 -2.86
CA MET A 1 -21.21 -6.42 -1.41
C MET A 1 -22.37 -5.81 -0.65
N ARG A 2 -22.94 -6.52 0.34
CA ARG A 2 -23.82 -5.95 1.36
C ARG A 2 -22.95 -5.66 2.60
N MET A 3 -22.91 -4.41 3.04
CA MET A 3 -22.31 -4.05 4.32
C MET A 3 -23.41 -3.95 5.37
N ASP A 4 -23.30 -4.75 6.42
CA ASP A 4 -24.29 -4.78 7.48
C ASP A 4 -23.93 -3.78 8.58
N GLU A 5 -22.73 -3.88 9.13
CA GLU A 5 -22.20 -2.98 10.15
C GLU A 5 -20.70 -2.80 10.02
N ILE A 6 -20.16 -1.67 10.50
CA ILE A 6 -18.73 -1.36 10.48
C ILE A 6 -18.35 -0.52 11.69
N GLY A 7 -17.21 -0.84 12.32
CA GLY A 7 -16.60 -0.08 13.39
C GLY A 7 -15.13 0.21 13.14
N TYR A 8 -14.72 1.43 13.46
CA TYR A 8 -13.34 1.88 13.36
C TYR A 8 -12.80 2.27 14.72
N HIS A 9 -11.63 1.74 15.10
CA HIS A 9 -10.92 2.02 16.33
C HIS A 9 -11.82 1.85 17.57
N HIS A 10 -12.57 0.75 17.59
CA HIS A 10 -13.48 0.44 18.68
C HIS A 10 -12.67 0.06 19.91
N ARG A 11 -13.06 0.64 21.08
CA ARG A 11 -12.37 0.41 22.34
C ARG A 11 -13.21 -0.46 23.23
N HIS A 12 -12.57 -1.46 23.82
CA HIS A 12 -13.16 -2.33 24.83
C HIS A 12 -12.25 -2.41 26.06
N ASP A 13 -12.82 -2.66 27.21
CA ASP A 13 -12.07 -2.94 28.43
C ASP A 13 -11.68 -4.43 28.54
N ARG A 14 -10.94 -4.77 29.59
CA ARG A 14 -10.45 -6.14 29.82
C ARG A 14 -11.56 -7.18 30.02
N SER A 15 -12.78 -6.78 30.38
CA SER A 15 -13.91 -7.68 30.61
C SER A 15 -14.64 -8.08 29.33
N PHE A 16 -14.26 -7.47 28.20
CA PHE A 16 -14.84 -7.75 26.90
C PHE A 16 -14.56 -9.18 26.45
N TYR A 17 -15.55 -9.84 25.92
CA TYR A 17 -15.41 -11.09 25.19
C TYR A 17 -16.53 -11.25 24.17
N ILE A 18 -16.26 -11.98 23.11
CA ILE A 18 -17.26 -12.48 22.19
C ILE A 18 -17.34 -13.98 22.35
N ASP A 19 -18.57 -14.50 22.43
CA ASP A 19 -18.88 -15.93 22.44
C ASP A 19 -20.10 -16.18 21.56
N ARG A 20 -19.85 -16.58 20.32
CA ARG A 20 -20.88 -16.91 19.32
C ARG A 20 -20.62 -18.34 18.81
N PRO A 21 -21.12 -19.37 19.51
CA PRO A 21 -20.81 -20.76 19.19
C PRO A 21 -21.30 -21.22 17.81
N ASN A 22 -22.26 -20.52 17.22
CA ASN A 22 -22.80 -20.80 15.88
C ASN A 22 -22.41 -19.73 14.84
N GLY A 23 -21.36 -18.93 15.12
CA GLY A 23 -20.97 -17.80 14.30
C GLY A 23 -21.88 -16.58 14.43
N ALA A 24 -21.59 -15.52 13.69
CA ALA A 24 -22.38 -14.28 13.66
C ALA A 24 -23.60 -14.35 12.73
N GLY A 25 -23.65 -15.33 11.81
CA GLY A 25 -24.68 -15.43 10.78
C GLY A 25 -24.38 -14.59 9.53
N ASP A 26 -23.29 -13.82 9.56
CA ASP A 26 -22.72 -13.07 8.45
C ASP A 26 -21.19 -13.20 8.45
N TRP A 27 -20.53 -12.61 7.46
CA TRP A 27 -19.08 -12.55 7.42
C TRP A 27 -18.55 -11.44 8.32
N LEU A 28 -17.51 -11.73 9.09
CA LEU A 28 -16.87 -10.75 9.95
C LEU A 28 -15.38 -10.64 9.61
N LEU A 29 -14.92 -9.44 9.24
CA LEU A 29 -13.51 -9.10 9.19
C LEU A 29 -13.14 -8.30 10.43
N LEU A 30 -12.11 -8.76 11.16
CA LEU A 30 -11.51 -8.05 12.29
C LEU A 30 -10.09 -7.64 11.95
N VAL A 31 -9.73 -6.38 12.23
CA VAL A 31 -8.34 -5.89 12.25
C VAL A 31 -7.95 -5.70 13.71
N VAL A 32 -7.10 -6.59 14.19
CA VAL A 32 -6.70 -6.70 15.61
C VAL A 32 -5.59 -5.70 15.90
N LYS A 33 -5.90 -4.65 16.67
CA LYS A 33 -4.97 -3.57 17.02
C LYS A 33 -4.26 -3.77 18.36
N SER A 34 -4.82 -4.59 19.23
CA SER A 34 -4.27 -4.94 20.53
C SER A 34 -4.16 -6.47 20.67
N PRO A 35 -3.25 -7.00 21.48
CA PRO A 35 -3.14 -8.46 21.68
C PRO A 35 -4.43 -9.06 22.23
N ALA A 36 -4.81 -10.23 21.71
CA ALA A 36 -6.01 -10.96 22.13
C ALA A 36 -5.83 -12.48 21.98
N TYR A 37 -6.69 -13.24 22.62
CA TYR A 37 -6.82 -14.67 22.41
C TYR A 37 -8.01 -14.97 21.51
N PHE A 38 -7.79 -15.81 20.51
CA PHE A 38 -8.82 -16.31 19.59
C PHE A 38 -8.90 -17.83 19.71
N ARG A 39 -10.11 -18.36 19.89
CA ARG A 39 -10.34 -19.81 19.93
C ARG A 39 -10.54 -20.36 18.54
N ILE A 40 -9.58 -21.15 18.06
CA ILE A 40 -9.61 -21.79 16.75
C ILE A 40 -9.60 -23.30 16.95
N ASN A 41 -10.62 -23.99 16.46
CA ASN A 41 -10.79 -25.45 16.65
C ASN A 41 -10.66 -25.88 18.12
N GLY A 42 -11.24 -25.09 19.04
CA GLY A 42 -11.24 -25.39 20.48
C GLY A 42 -9.94 -25.04 21.23
N VAL A 43 -8.94 -24.47 20.54
CA VAL A 43 -7.65 -24.06 21.13
C VAL A 43 -7.55 -22.54 21.16
N ASP A 44 -7.22 -21.98 22.34
CA ASP A 44 -6.99 -20.53 22.48
C ASP A 44 -5.59 -20.16 21.93
N ILE A 45 -5.57 -19.39 20.87
CA ILE A 45 -4.35 -18.91 20.19
C ILE A 45 -4.14 -17.45 20.55
N ARG A 46 -3.00 -17.16 21.19
CA ARG A 46 -2.57 -15.79 21.44
C ARG A 46 -2.19 -15.12 20.12
N THR A 47 -2.93 -14.07 19.79
CA THR A 47 -2.77 -13.31 18.55
C THR A 47 -2.17 -11.95 18.88
N PRO A 48 -1.04 -11.57 18.27
CA PRO A 48 -0.42 -10.28 18.51
C PRO A 48 -1.27 -9.14 17.91
N ALA A 49 -1.03 -7.92 18.36
CA ALA A 49 -1.45 -6.74 17.64
C ALA A 49 -0.94 -6.78 16.19
N LYS A 50 -1.57 -6.02 15.29
CA LYS A 50 -1.29 -6.05 13.85
C LYS A 50 -1.58 -7.42 13.22
N SER A 51 -2.75 -7.93 13.50
CA SER A 51 -3.27 -9.14 12.89
C SER A 51 -4.64 -8.85 12.26
N PHE A 52 -5.10 -9.76 11.44
CA PHE A 52 -6.49 -9.77 10.99
C PHE A 52 -7.06 -11.18 11.01
N ILE A 53 -8.38 -11.29 11.02
CA ILE A 53 -9.11 -12.55 10.84
C ILE A 53 -10.37 -12.27 10.04
N ILE A 54 -10.73 -13.18 9.13
CA ILE A 54 -12.02 -13.18 8.45
C ILE A 54 -12.77 -14.44 8.88
N TYR A 55 -13.90 -14.26 9.53
CA TYR A 55 -14.81 -15.32 9.91
C TYR A 55 -15.88 -15.52 8.83
N THR A 56 -16.18 -16.79 8.55
CA THR A 56 -17.35 -17.18 7.76
C THR A 56 -18.60 -17.26 8.65
N PRO A 57 -19.82 -17.12 8.10
CA PRO A 57 -21.05 -16.92 8.87
C PRO A 57 -21.33 -17.93 10.00
N GLU A 58 -21.00 -19.19 9.77
CA GLU A 58 -21.31 -20.28 10.70
C GLU A 58 -20.11 -20.72 11.56
N TYR A 59 -18.94 -20.09 11.37
CA TYR A 59 -17.76 -20.46 12.13
C TYR A 59 -17.85 -19.94 13.56
N PRO A 60 -17.59 -20.77 14.60
CA PRO A 60 -17.64 -20.32 15.99
C PRO A 60 -16.67 -19.17 16.27
N GLU A 61 -17.17 -18.11 16.86
CA GLU A 61 -16.38 -16.95 17.24
C GLU A 61 -16.22 -16.90 18.74
N TYR A 62 -14.99 -17.04 19.21
CA TYR A 62 -14.67 -16.82 20.63
C TYR A 62 -13.34 -16.10 20.73
N TYR A 63 -13.37 -14.88 21.28
CA TYR A 63 -12.16 -14.12 21.51
C TYR A 63 -12.29 -13.12 22.65
N TYR A 64 -11.15 -12.80 23.28
CA TYR A 64 -11.05 -11.91 24.42
C TYR A 64 -9.69 -11.22 24.48
N PRO A 65 -9.59 -10.03 25.14
CA PRO A 65 -8.35 -9.26 25.25
C PRO A 65 -7.23 -9.96 26.03
N ASP A 66 -5.98 -9.72 25.62
CA ASP A 66 -4.76 -10.00 26.38
C ASP A 66 -4.11 -8.67 26.88
N CYS A 67 -4.92 -7.68 27.22
CA CYS A 67 -4.50 -6.35 27.66
C CYS A 67 -5.64 -5.64 28.41
N ASP A 68 -5.35 -4.52 29.05
CA ASP A 68 -6.34 -3.75 29.81
C ASP A 68 -7.29 -2.95 28.90
N GLU A 69 -6.79 -2.51 27.75
CA GLU A 69 -7.56 -1.82 26.72
C GLU A 69 -7.36 -2.51 25.38
N TYR A 70 -8.43 -3.02 24.81
CA TYR A 70 -8.45 -3.69 23.52
C TYR A 70 -9.03 -2.78 22.46
N TYR A 71 -8.37 -2.72 21.32
CA TYR A 71 -8.79 -1.95 20.16
C TYR A 71 -8.84 -2.84 18.92
N ASP A 72 -9.89 -2.66 18.12
CA ASP A 72 -10.04 -3.31 16.82
C ASP A 72 -10.72 -2.39 15.80
N ASP A 73 -10.68 -2.80 14.53
CA ASP A 73 -11.65 -2.40 13.51
C ASP A 73 -12.40 -3.65 13.10
N TRP A 74 -13.69 -3.52 12.79
CA TRP A 74 -14.52 -4.65 12.40
C TRP A 74 -15.51 -4.30 11.30
N ILE A 75 -15.80 -5.27 10.45
CA ILE A 75 -16.75 -5.16 9.34
C ILE A 75 -17.59 -6.42 9.30
N HIS A 76 -18.91 -6.29 9.55
CA HIS A 76 -19.90 -7.30 9.25
C HIS A 76 -20.41 -7.12 7.83
N PHE A 77 -20.35 -8.15 6.98
CA PHE A 77 -20.66 -8.02 5.57
C PHE A 77 -21.23 -9.32 4.97
N GLY A 78 -21.92 -9.17 3.83
CA GLY A 78 -22.32 -10.28 2.97
C GLY A 78 -21.69 -10.09 1.59
N PRO A 79 -20.65 -10.88 1.21
CA PRO A 79 -20.05 -10.81 -0.10
C PRO A 79 -21.03 -11.31 -1.15
N ASP A 80 -20.96 -10.77 -2.36
CA ASP A 80 -21.57 -11.36 -3.55
C ASP A 80 -20.60 -12.35 -4.24
N ASP A 81 -21.02 -12.93 -5.36
CA ASP A 81 -20.22 -13.94 -6.07
C ASP A 81 -18.87 -13.38 -6.57
N ASP A 82 -18.81 -12.09 -6.90
CA ASP A 82 -17.57 -11.43 -7.36
C ASP A 82 -16.57 -11.28 -6.20
N GLU A 83 -17.04 -10.88 -5.03
CA GLU A 83 -16.19 -10.75 -3.84
C GLU A 83 -15.75 -12.11 -3.28
N LEU A 84 -16.63 -13.12 -3.30
CA LEU A 84 -16.26 -14.49 -2.93
C LEU A 84 -15.15 -15.01 -3.85
N SER A 85 -15.33 -14.87 -5.16
CA SER A 85 -14.32 -15.25 -6.16
C SER A 85 -13.01 -14.49 -5.95
N LEU A 86 -13.08 -13.22 -5.56
CA LEU A 86 -11.90 -12.41 -5.26
C LEU A 86 -11.18 -12.92 -4.01
N ILE A 87 -11.89 -13.18 -2.90
CA ILE A 87 -11.32 -13.73 -1.66
C ILE A 87 -10.60 -15.05 -1.94
N GLU A 88 -11.22 -15.94 -2.72
CA GLU A 88 -10.63 -17.22 -3.11
C GLU A 88 -9.39 -17.04 -4.00
N SER A 89 -9.47 -16.18 -5.03
CA SER A 89 -8.36 -15.95 -5.97
C SER A 89 -7.15 -15.30 -5.31
N LEU A 90 -7.35 -14.54 -4.24
CA LEU A 90 -6.30 -13.90 -3.44
C LEU A 90 -5.74 -14.83 -2.34
N ASP A 91 -6.24 -16.05 -2.20
CA ASP A 91 -5.83 -17.03 -1.18
C ASP A 91 -5.81 -16.43 0.25
N ILE A 92 -6.85 -15.62 0.55
CA ILE A 92 -6.97 -14.99 1.87
C ILE A 92 -7.40 -16.02 2.90
N PRO A 93 -6.63 -16.25 3.97
CA PRO A 93 -6.97 -17.24 4.97
C PRO A 93 -8.26 -16.90 5.72
N LEU A 94 -9.17 -17.87 5.83
CA LEU A 94 -10.43 -17.76 6.57
C LEU A 94 -10.34 -18.49 7.90
N ASN A 95 -11.11 -18.02 8.89
CA ASN A 95 -11.33 -18.65 10.20
C ASN A 95 -10.06 -18.88 11.02
N LYS A 96 -9.01 -18.13 10.75
CA LYS A 96 -7.75 -18.15 11.53
C LYS A 96 -7.08 -16.79 11.54
N PRO A 97 -6.47 -16.37 12.66
CA PRO A 97 -5.76 -15.11 12.74
C PRO A 97 -4.49 -15.13 11.89
N VAL A 98 -4.21 -14.03 11.22
CA VAL A 98 -3.02 -13.80 10.39
C VAL A 98 -2.28 -12.59 10.92
N ALA A 99 -1.08 -12.79 11.46
CA ALA A 99 -0.21 -11.69 11.85
C ALA A 99 0.43 -11.06 10.61
N ILE A 100 0.46 -9.74 10.57
CA ILE A 100 1.03 -8.94 9.48
C ILE A 100 1.97 -7.86 10.04
N SER A 101 2.84 -7.34 9.19
CA SER A 101 3.89 -6.40 9.62
C SER A 101 3.33 -5.04 10.03
N ASP A 102 2.32 -4.56 9.32
CA ASP A 102 1.70 -3.25 9.53
C ASP A 102 0.24 -3.25 9.08
N ILE A 103 -0.60 -2.52 9.83
CA ILE A 103 -2.05 -2.39 9.60
C ILE A 103 -2.47 -0.95 9.23
N THR A 104 -1.53 -0.03 9.08
CA THR A 104 -1.83 1.41 8.95
C THR A 104 -2.70 1.70 7.73
N ASP A 105 -2.35 1.17 6.57
CA ASP A 105 -3.10 1.32 5.33
C ASP A 105 -4.46 0.59 5.38
N ILE A 106 -4.48 -0.61 5.96
CA ILE A 106 -5.71 -1.40 6.16
C ILE A 106 -6.70 -0.64 7.05
N SER A 107 -6.24 -0.17 8.22
CA SER A 107 -7.06 0.58 9.15
C SER A 107 -7.53 1.93 8.58
N ALA A 108 -6.71 2.59 7.73
CA ALA A 108 -7.11 3.79 7.02
C ALA A 108 -8.23 3.53 6.01
N ILE A 109 -8.18 2.40 5.31
CA ILE A 109 -9.26 1.98 4.40
C ILE A 109 -10.55 1.74 5.19
N VAL A 110 -10.49 1.00 6.30
CA VAL A 110 -11.67 0.76 7.18
C VAL A 110 -12.25 2.08 7.67
N ARG A 111 -11.41 3.03 8.11
CA ARG A 111 -11.86 4.37 8.50
C ARG A 111 -12.62 5.09 7.38
N ASN A 112 -12.09 5.04 6.15
CA ASN A 112 -12.75 5.67 5.01
C ASN A 112 -14.07 4.98 4.65
N MET A 113 -14.12 3.63 4.73
CA MET A 113 -15.36 2.87 4.58
C MET A 113 -16.41 3.27 5.63
N CYS A 114 -15.98 3.40 6.88
CA CYS A 114 -16.83 3.86 7.99
C CYS A 114 -17.41 5.25 7.71
N TYR A 115 -16.56 6.19 7.25
CA TYR A 115 -16.99 7.52 6.85
C TYR A 115 -18.05 7.46 5.72
N GLU A 116 -17.79 6.72 4.66
CA GLU A 116 -18.74 6.59 3.54
C GLU A 116 -20.05 5.93 3.98
N GLN A 117 -19.99 4.85 4.77
CA GLN A 117 -21.18 4.11 5.22
C GLN A 117 -22.16 5.02 5.98
N TYR A 118 -21.64 5.90 6.83
CA TYR A 118 -22.46 6.81 7.65
C TYR A 118 -22.65 8.20 7.05
N SER A 119 -22.11 8.47 5.85
CA SER A 119 -22.24 9.75 5.16
C SER A 119 -23.57 9.85 4.40
N ALA A 120 -23.92 11.07 3.99
CA ALA A 120 -25.02 11.34 3.07
C ALA A 120 -24.56 11.36 1.60
N ASN A 121 -23.35 10.86 1.29
CA ASN A 121 -22.80 10.89 -0.07
C ASN A 121 -23.65 10.06 -1.03
N ILE A 122 -23.95 10.62 -2.21
CA ILE A 122 -24.82 9.98 -3.21
C ILE A 122 -24.22 8.67 -3.74
N ASN A 123 -22.89 8.57 -3.81
CA ASN A 123 -22.17 7.41 -4.32
C ASN A 123 -21.62 6.51 -3.21
N ARG A 124 -22.04 6.71 -1.92
CA ARG A 124 -21.47 6.00 -0.76
C ARG A 124 -21.38 4.50 -0.94
N LYS A 125 -22.42 3.87 -1.50
CA LYS A 125 -22.45 2.42 -1.72
C LYS A 125 -21.34 1.96 -2.66
N PHE A 126 -21.13 2.67 -3.76
CA PHE A 126 -20.06 2.35 -4.71
C PHE A 126 -18.68 2.59 -4.10
N SER A 127 -18.52 3.69 -3.34
CA SER A 127 -17.27 3.99 -2.64
C SER A 127 -16.92 2.87 -1.65
N VAL A 128 -17.89 2.41 -0.88
CA VAL A 128 -17.71 1.30 0.07
C VAL A 128 -17.30 0.01 -0.63
N ASP A 129 -17.94 -0.35 -1.74
CA ASP A 129 -17.57 -1.54 -2.54
C ASP A 129 -16.14 -1.45 -3.08
N LEU A 130 -15.73 -0.28 -3.59
CA LEU A 130 -14.36 -0.08 -4.07
C LEU A 130 -13.33 -0.16 -2.95
N TYR A 131 -13.60 0.47 -1.80
CA TYR A 131 -12.74 0.36 -0.63
C TYR A 131 -12.62 -1.06 -0.12
N PHE A 132 -13.71 -1.84 -0.13
CA PHE A 132 -13.66 -3.23 0.30
C PHE A 132 -12.79 -4.09 -0.63
N LYS A 133 -12.93 -3.95 -1.94
CA LYS A 133 -12.04 -4.61 -2.91
C LYS A 133 -10.58 -4.20 -2.71
N LEU A 134 -10.32 -2.91 -2.52
CA LEU A 134 -8.98 -2.42 -2.19
C LEU A 134 -8.45 -3.04 -0.89
N LEU A 135 -9.30 -3.16 0.14
CA LEU A 135 -8.94 -3.80 1.41
C LEU A 135 -8.50 -5.26 1.21
N LEU A 136 -9.22 -6.05 0.42
CA LEU A 136 -8.85 -7.44 0.11
C LEU A 136 -7.48 -7.53 -0.59
N TYR A 137 -7.23 -6.68 -1.58
CA TYR A 137 -5.91 -6.61 -2.23
C TYR A 137 -4.79 -6.24 -1.25
N LYS A 138 -5.04 -5.27 -0.36
CA LYS A 138 -4.05 -4.88 0.65
C LYS A 138 -3.80 -5.99 1.68
N LEU A 139 -4.82 -6.74 2.09
CA LEU A 139 -4.63 -7.92 2.94
C LEU A 139 -3.77 -8.98 2.25
N ASN A 140 -4.04 -9.28 0.97
CA ASN A 140 -3.23 -10.21 0.18
C ASN A 140 -1.77 -9.73 0.04
N GLU A 141 -1.51 -8.47 -0.26
CA GLU A 141 -0.17 -7.90 -0.27
C GLU A 141 0.57 -8.16 1.06
N LYS A 142 -0.09 -7.94 2.22
CA LYS A 142 0.51 -8.18 3.55
C LYS A 142 0.77 -9.67 3.81
N ILE A 143 -0.01 -10.57 3.22
CA ILE A 143 0.19 -12.02 3.33
C ILE A 143 1.41 -12.45 2.51
N ILE A 144 1.50 -12.00 1.25
CA ILE A 144 2.58 -12.35 0.33
C ILE A 144 3.92 -11.78 0.81
N TYR A 145 3.93 -10.51 1.15
CA TYR A 145 5.12 -9.79 1.60
C TYR A 145 5.34 -9.93 3.12
N LYS A 146 5.22 -11.15 3.66
CA LYS A 146 5.55 -11.46 5.07
C LYS A 146 6.98 -11.09 5.46
N THR A 147 7.84 -10.92 4.47
CA THR A 147 9.25 -10.59 4.63
C THR A 147 9.43 -9.09 4.49
N ASP A 148 10.00 -8.50 5.53
CA ASP A 148 10.59 -7.18 5.55
C ASP A 148 9.72 -6.07 4.95
N SER A 149 8.72 -5.71 5.73
CA SER A 149 8.15 -4.38 5.60
C SER A 149 9.29 -3.39 5.46
N VAL A 150 9.50 -2.90 4.25
CA VAL A 150 9.90 -1.52 4.14
C VAL A 150 9.00 -0.79 5.12
N LYS A 151 9.57 -0.35 6.20
CA LYS A 151 8.92 0.53 7.14
C LYS A 151 8.62 1.81 6.37
N VAL A 152 7.50 1.84 5.63
CA VAL A 152 6.82 3.06 5.23
C VAL A 152 6.28 3.68 6.54
N ASN A 153 7.14 3.76 7.51
CA ASN A 153 6.87 4.27 8.81
C ASN A 153 7.60 5.59 9.00
N ASP A 154 7.38 6.46 7.98
CA ASP A 154 7.54 7.88 8.17
C ASP A 154 6.70 8.56 7.09
N SER A 155 5.47 8.88 7.40
CA SER A 155 4.63 9.72 6.53
C SER A 155 5.40 10.96 6.07
N VAL A 156 6.23 11.53 6.94
CA VAL A 156 7.10 12.67 6.64
C VAL A 156 8.19 12.33 5.61
N HIS A 157 8.83 11.16 5.71
CA HIS A 157 9.83 10.74 4.71
C HIS A 157 9.16 10.34 3.40
N PHE A 158 7.99 9.69 3.43
CA PHE A 158 7.27 9.31 2.20
C PHE A 158 6.84 10.53 1.38
N GLU A 159 6.27 11.56 2.01
CA GLU A 159 5.91 12.81 1.32
C GLU A 159 7.13 13.48 0.67
N LYS A 160 8.25 13.54 1.39
CA LYS A 160 9.50 14.09 0.86
C LYS A 160 10.09 13.24 -0.28
N LEU A 161 10.05 11.90 -0.17
CA LEU A 161 10.47 11.00 -1.22
C LEU A 161 9.62 11.15 -2.47
N LEU A 162 8.30 11.26 -2.30
CA LEU A 162 7.37 11.49 -3.39
C LEU A 162 7.64 12.83 -4.07
N TRP A 163 7.84 13.90 -3.28
CA TRP A 163 8.22 15.20 -3.81
C TRP A 163 9.53 15.18 -4.60
N ILE A 164 10.56 14.47 -4.11
CA ILE A 164 11.83 14.29 -4.84
C ILE A 164 11.57 13.57 -6.16
N ARG A 165 10.83 12.48 -6.14
CA ARG A 165 10.50 11.72 -7.35
C ARG A 165 9.74 12.55 -8.37
N GLU A 166 8.69 13.23 -7.97
CA GLU A 166 7.93 14.17 -8.81
C GLU A 166 8.82 15.27 -9.39
N SER A 167 9.75 15.81 -8.58
CA SER A 167 10.69 16.83 -9.00
C SER A 167 11.69 16.31 -10.05
N ILE A 168 12.17 15.07 -9.94
CA ILE A 168 13.01 14.41 -10.94
C ILE A 168 12.26 14.33 -12.29
N TYR A 169 11.00 13.90 -12.29
CA TYR A 169 10.19 13.79 -13.50
C TYR A 169 9.80 15.15 -14.08
N ARG A 170 9.59 16.15 -13.25
CA ARG A 170 9.22 17.50 -13.67
C ARG A 170 10.40 18.27 -14.25
N TRP A 171 11.61 18.09 -13.69
CA TRP A 171 12.83 18.81 -14.09
C TRP A 171 14.00 17.85 -14.33
N PRO A 172 13.92 16.93 -15.31
CA PRO A 172 14.95 15.90 -15.53
C PRO A 172 16.30 16.48 -15.94
N GLY A 173 16.32 17.65 -16.58
CA GLY A 173 17.53 18.35 -16.97
C GLY A 173 18.29 19.06 -15.85
N ARG A 174 17.70 19.16 -14.66
CA ARG A 174 18.38 19.73 -13.49
C ARG A 174 19.55 18.83 -13.08
N GLU A 175 20.60 19.44 -12.56
CA GLU A 175 21.68 18.70 -11.90
C GLU A 175 21.18 18.18 -10.54
N TRP A 176 20.97 16.85 -10.51
CA TRP A 176 20.51 16.15 -9.31
C TRP A 176 21.68 15.45 -8.64
N THR A 177 21.94 15.76 -7.38
CA THR A 177 22.97 15.08 -6.58
C THR A 177 22.32 14.24 -5.46
N LEU A 178 22.91 13.06 -5.21
CA LEU A 178 22.46 12.20 -4.11
C LEU A 178 22.57 12.88 -2.75
N ASP A 179 23.55 13.78 -2.58
CA ASP A 179 23.76 14.53 -1.33
C ASP A 179 22.61 15.49 -1.05
N GLU A 180 22.20 16.27 -2.05
CA GLU A 180 21.08 17.19 -1.90
C GLU A 180 19.79 16.45 -1.55
N MET A 181 19.49 15.37 -2.30
CA MET A 181 18.29 14.56 -2.06
C MET A 181 18.30 13.90 -0.68
N ALA A 182 19.43 13.35 -0.25
CA ALA A 182 19.56 12.74 1.08
C ALA A 182 19.45 13.79 2.20
N LYS A 183 19.98 14.99 1.99
CA LYS A 183 19.90 16.11 2.94
C LYS A 183 18.48 16.59 3.17
N GLU A 184 17.62 16.61 2.14
CA GLU A 184 16.19 16.96 2.28
C GLU A 184 15.46 16.06 3.29
N LEU A 185 15.89 14.79 3.40
CA LEU A 185 15.35 13.83 4.36
C LEU A 185 16.17 13.78 5.67
N SER A 186 17.25 14.54 5.79
CA SER A 186 18.20 14.44 6.90
C SER A 186 18.80 13.01 7.06
N LEU A 187 19.05 12.33 5.94
CA LEU A 187 19.58 10.98 5.86
C LEU A 187 21.00 10.95 5.28
N SER A 188 21.73 9.85 5.58
CA SER A 188 22.95 9.52 4.81
C SER A 188 22.59 9.08 3.39
N ARG A 189 23.52 9.22 2.43
CA ARG A 189 23.33 8.76 1.03
C ARG A 189 22.87 7.30 0.95
N SER A 190 23.52 6.41 1.66
CA SER A 190 23.19 4.98 1.67
C SER A 190 21.77 4.74 2.18
N ARG A 191 21.40 5.37 3.31
CA ARG A 191 20.05 5.23 3.87
C ARG A 191 18.98 5.80 2.94
N PHE A 192 19.24 6.95 2.30
CA PHE A 192 18.35 7.52 1.29
C PHE A 192 18.14 6.59 0.09
N GLN A 193 19.24 6.04 -0.49
CA GLN A 193 19.14 5.13 -1.63
C GLN A 193 18.35 3.86 -1.29
N HIS A 194 18.58 3.26 -0.14
CA HIS A 194 17.79 2.11 0.32
C HIS A 194 16.33 2.48 0.48
N LEU A 195 16.02 3.55 1.21
CA LEU A 195 14.66 3.97 1.45
C LEU A 195 13.92 4.31 0.16
N TYR A 196 14.59 4.98 -0.79
CA TYR A 196 14.03 5.30 -2.11
C TYR A 196 13.70 4.02 -2.90
N SER A 197 14.67 3.10 -2.99
CA SER A 197 14.48 1.85 -3.73
C SER A 197 13.40 0.97 -3.10
N ASP A 198 13.38 0.92 -1.79
CA ASP A 198 12.38 0.19 -1.01
C ASP A 198 10.97 0.76 -1.22
N THR A 199 10.87 2.10 -1.32
CA THR A 199 9.58 2.79 -1.48
C THR A 199 9.04 2.66 -2.91
N PHE A 200 9.91 2.80 -3.93
CA PHE A 200 9.46 2.91 -5.32
C PHE A 200 9.81 1.71 -6.20
N GLY A 201 10.50 0.69 -5.65
CA GLY A 201 10.92 -0.49 -6.41
C GLY A 201 12.02 -0.21 -7.44
N LYS A 202 12.59 1.01 -7.47
CA LYS A 202 13.63 1.46 -8.40
C LYS A 202 14.63 2.37 -7.68
N SER A 203 15.89 2.34 -8.13
CA SER A 203 16.86 3.31 -7.63
C SER A 203 16.56 4.72 -8.15
N VAL A 204 16.95 5.74 -7.39
CA VAL A 204 16.83 7.14 -7.82
C VAL A 204 17.55 7.43 -9.13
N SER A 205 18.68 6.74 -9.40
CA SER A 205 19.43 6.87 -10.66
C SER A 205 18.65 6.31 -11.85
N GLN A 206 17.94 5.20 -11.66
CA GLN A 206 17.04 4.63 -12.68
C GLN A 206 15.88 5.57 -13.00
N ASP A 207 15.21 6.13 -11.98
CA ASP A 207 14.14 7.10 -12.20
C ASP A 207 14.66 8.37 -12.91
N LEU A 208 15.86 8.86 -12.57
CA LEU A 208 16.46 10.01 -13.24
C LEU A 208 16.77 9.72 -14.72
N ILE A 209 17.31 8.54 -15.02
CA ILE A 209 17.55 8.12 -16.40
C ILE A 209 16.22 8.04 -17.15
N GLN A 210 15.25 7.36 -16.59
CA GLN A 210 13.93 7.18 -17.20
C GLN A 210 13.28 8.53 -17.50
N SER A 211 13.26 9.46 -16.54
CA SER A 211 12.65 10.79 -16.72
C SER A 211 13.33 11.60 -17.84
N ARG A 212 14.65 11.50 -17.95
CA ARG A 212 15.42 12.14 -19.04
C ARG A 212 15.10 11.55 -20.41
N ILE A 213 14.97 10.23 -20.50
CA ILE A 213 14.63 9.54 -21.74
C ILE A 213 13.19 9.82 -22.17
N GLU A 214 12.26 9.82 -21.24
CA GLU A 214 10.85 10.20 -21.51
C GLU A 214 10.76 11.63 -22.06
N LYS A 215 11.44 12.57 -21.42
CA LYS A 215 11.53 13.96 -21.88
C LYS A 215 12.14 14.07 -23.28
N ALA A 216 13.25 13.36 -23.50
CA ALA A 216 13.93 13.34 -24.81
C ALA A 216 13.01 12.74 -25.89
N SER A 217 12.31 11.66 -25.60
CA SER A 217 11.35 11.01 -26.51
C SER A 217 10.22 11.95 -26.91
N ASP A 218 9.72 12.73 -25.97
CA ASP A 218 8.70 13.74 -26.24
C ASP A 218 9.23 14.87 -27.14
N MET A 219 10.46 15.33 -26.89
CA MET A 219 11.07 16.39 -27.68
C MET A 219 11.38 15.94 -29.11
N LEU A 220 11.87 14.69 -29.28
CA LEU A 220 12.14 14.11 -30.61
C LEU A 220 10.87 14.05 -31.47
N ARG A 221 9.69 13.82 -30.84
CA ARG A 221 8.40 13.75 -31.55
C ARG A 221 7.75 15.09 -31.81
N LYS A 222 7.99 16.08 -30.95
CA LYS A 222 7.21 17.35 -30.91
C LYS A 222 8.01 18.60 -31.27
N SER A 223 9.30 18.49 -31.61
CA SER A 223 10.13 19.64 -31.89
C SER A 223 11.18 19.33 -32.97
N ASP A 224 11.67 20.39 -33.64
CA ASP A 224 12.76 20.34 -34.62
C ASP A 224 14.11 20.60 -33.98
N LEU A 225 14.27 20.37 -32.67
CA LEU A 225 15.54 20.58 -31.96
C LEU A 225 16.62 19.58 -32.39
N THR A 226 17.86 20.02 -32.40
CA THR A 226 18.94 19.11 -32.69
C THR A 226 19.18 18.11 -31.55
N LEU A 227 19.79 16.95 -31.85
CA LEU A 227 20.14 15.97 -30.82
C LEU A 227 21.06 16.57 -29.74
N LYS A 228 21.87 17.57 -30.10
CA LYS A 228 22.73 18.29 -29.17
C LYS A 228 21.89 19.11 -28.19
N ASP A 229 20.89 19.83 -28.68
CA ASP A 229 20.01 20.65 -27.85
C ASP A 229 19.18 19.77 -26.94
N ILE A 230 18.52 18.70 -27.46
CA ILE A 230 17.75 17.74 -26.69
C ILE A 230 18.60 17.11 -25.59
N SER A 231 19.79 16.64 -25.93
CA SER A 231 20.73 16.07 -24.95
C SER A 231 21.02 17.04 -23.81
N SER A 232 21.34 18.31 -24.15
CA SER A 232 21.64 19.36 -23.17
C SER A 232 20.41 19.68 -22.28
N ILE A 233 19.22 19.85 -22.87
CA ILE A 233 17.98 20.15 -22.16
C ILE A 233 17.60 18.99 -21.20
N CYS A 234 17.90 17.75 -21.58
CA CYS A 234 17.68 16.58 -20.75
C CYS A 234 18.78 16.34 -19.69
N GLY A 235 19.76 17.23 -19.58
CA GLY A 235 20.81 17.20 -18.55
C GLY A 235 21.94 16.21 -18.82
N TYR A 236 22.25 15.94 -20.08
CA TYR A 236 23.42 15.16 -20.47
C TYR A 236 24.56 16.07 -20.90
N ASN A 237 25.74 15.84 -20.33
CA ASN A 237 26.96 16.57 -20.68
C ASN A 237 27.63 16.05 -21.97
N SER A 238 27.18 14.92 -22.51
CA SER A 238 27.74 14.30 -23.73
C SER A 238 26.61 13.71 -24.58
N VAL A 239 26.57 14.13 -25.84
CA VAL A 239 25.63 13.61 -26.84
C VAL A 239 25.87 12.11 -27.08
N SER A 240 27.12 11.65 -27.11
CA SER A 240 27.42 10.23 -27.29
C SER A 240 26.94 9.38 -26.12
N TYR A 241 27.04 9.89 -24.89
CA TYR A 241 26.50 9.21 -23.70
C TYR A 241 24.97 9.18 -23.74
N PHE A 242 24.34 10.29 -24.11
CA PHE A 242 22.90 10.37 -24.33
C PHE A 242 22.40 9.33 -25.34
N ILE A 243 23.02 9.27 -26.54
CA ILE A 243 22.61 8.31 -27.58
C ILE A 243 22.69 6.86 -27.07
N ARG A 244 23.76 6.51 -26.37
CA ARG A 244 23.96 5.18 -25.80
C ARG A 244 22.88 4.86 -24.73
N GLN A 245 22.63 5.82 -23.84
CA GLN A 245 21.63 5.66 -22.80
C GLN A 245 20.21 5.52 -23.38
N PHE A 246 19.86 6.38 -24.35
CA PHE A 246 18.58 6.36 -25.05
C PHE A 246 18.35 5.02 -25.75
N LYS A 247 19.36 4.49 -26.44
CA LYS A 247 19.27 3.18 -27.08
C LYS A 247 19.09 2.05 -26.05
N ASN A 248 19.78 2.12 -24.93
CA ASN A 248 19.66 1.11 -23.87
C ASN A 248 18.23 1.07 -23.27
N GLU A 249 17.61 2.22 -23.10
CA GLU A 249 16.27 2.34 -22.48
C GLU A 249 15.12 2.08 -23.47
N THR A 250 15.30 2.48 -24.76
CA THR A 250 14.21 2.41 -25.77
C THR A 250 14.39 1.31 -26.81
N GLY A 251 15.58 0.71 -26.90
CA GLY A 251 15.96 -0.24 -27.94
C GLY A 251 16.34 0.39 -29.28
N LYS A 252 16.14 1.70 -29.46
CA LYS A 252 16.41 2.44 -30.69
C LYS A 252 17.32 3.63 -30.43
N THR A 253 18.09 4.07 -31.43
CA THR A 253 18.79 5.34 -31.35
C THR A 253 17.81 6.53 -31.47
N PRO A 254 18.14 7.73 -30.94
CA PRO A 254 17.30 8.92 -31.12
C PRO A 254 16.99 9.28 -32.59
N SER A 255 17.85 8.91 -33.52
CA SER A 255 17.64 9.16 -34.96
C SER A 255 16.70 8.12 -35.61
N GLU A 256 16.47 6.99 -34.97
CA GLU A 256 15.56 5.91 -35.40
C GLU A 256 14.21 5.99 -34.72
N TYR A 257 14.06 6.89 -33.73
CA TYR A 257 12.88 7.01 -32.88
C TYR A 257 11.85 7.96 -33.46
#